data_f6e19c36a10c9610d11e0dcc9b55d068
#
_entry.id   f6e19c36a10c9610d11e0dcc9b55d068
#
_cell.length_a   1.000
_cell.length_b   1.000
_cell.length_c   1.000
_cell.angle_alpha   90.00
_cell.angle_beta   90.00
_cell.angle_gamma   90.00
#
_symmetry.space_group_name_H-M   'P 1'
#
loop_
_entity.id
_entity.type
_entity.pdbx_description
1 polymer ?
#
loop_
_entity_poly.entity_id
_entity_poly.type
_entity_poly.pdbx_seq_one_letter_code
_entity_poly.pdbx_strand_id
1 'polypeptide(L)'
;DTGVVIYSNSVCGARSNFEGGPSALADGLTGRTPRYGLHLDNKRIPTKRFRIMDQPQDLMDWGVLGAAIGRMAGSYWEVPIIEEVEKTPTSDQLKHFGAAMASYGSVPLFHLVGVTPESQNVEDVDSIDLEIINVDRDTISDLKKPFTAVGEHVDVVVFAAPQLSIIEMAELADICNGRHRSDTTDVIVCTSAQVYGDAVSMGYVDKIETFGGRVLVGTCFYQQYAREIGEANGWKRLLSNSAKIVNILGGYGYQPSLASMEACICLLYTSPSPRDNRT
;
A
#
# COMPACT_ATOMS: atom_id res chain seq x y z
N ASP A 1 8.01 -2.65 9.67
CA ASP A 1 6.62 -2.52 9.24
C ASP A 1 6.22 -3.74 8.41
N THR A 2 4.94 -4.12 8.46
CA THR A 2 4.41 -5.31 7.77
C THR A 2 4.64 -5.29 6.25
N GLY A 3 4.58 -4.13 5.61
CA GLY A 3 4.87 -3.98 4.18
C GLY A 3 6.31 -4.31 3.83
N VAL A 4 7.27 -3.92 4.67
CA VAL A 4 8.70 -4.24 4.48
C VAL A 4 8.93 -5.74 4.61
N VAL A 5 8.34 -6.38 5.61
CA VAL A 5 8.54 -7.81 5.88
C VAL A 5 8.01 -8.66 4.75
N ILE A 6 6.78 -8.46 4.31
CA ILE A 6 6.20 -9.24 3.20
C ILE A 6 6.95 -8.99 1.89
N TYR A 7 7.40 -7.75 1.65
CA TYR A 7 8.19 -7.42 0.47
C TYR A 7 9.56 -8.13 0.50
N SER A 8 10.26 -8.05 1.63
CA SER A 8 11.55 -8.71 1.82
C SER A 8 11.45 -10.22 1.66
N ASN A 9 10.45 -10.84 2.26
CA ASN A 9 10.23 -12.29 2.15
C ASN A 9 9.89 -12.71 0.72
N SER A 10 8.95 -11.99 0.07
CA SER A 10 8.37 -12.43 -1.20
C SER A 10 9.18 -11.95 -2.41
N VAL A 11 9.58 -10.68 -2.42
CA VAL A 11 10.23 -10.06 -3.59
C VAL A 11 11.75 -10.17 -3.52
N CYS A 12 12.33 -10.05 -2.31
CA CYS A 12 13.78 -10.13 -2.13
C CYS A 12 14.27 -11.54 -1.74
N GLY A 13 13.37 -12.50 -1.49
CA GLY A 13 13.74 -13.84 -1.07
C GLY A 13 14.36 -13.93 0.32
N ALA A 14 14.14 -12.94 1.17
CA ALA A 14 14.59 -12.93 2.56
C ALA A 14 13.77 -13.92 3.42
N ARG A 15 14.28 -14.21 4.61
CA ARG A 15 13.63 -15.14 5.55
C ARG A 15 13.40 -14.45 6.88
N SER A 16 12.13 -14.15 7.17
CA SER A 16 11.71 -13.55 8.43
C SER A 16 10.27 -13.95 8.80
N ASN A 17 9.90 -13.78 10.07
CA ASN A 17 8.57 -14.11 10.61
C ASN A 17 7.83 -12.88 11.15
N PHE A 18 7.90 -11.73 10.50
CA PHE A 18 7.45 -10.47 11.11
C PHE A 18 8.18 -10.14 12.43
N GLU A 19 9.48 -10.40 12.48
CA GLU A 19 10.31 -10.00 13.63
C GLU A 19 10.37 -8.47 13.71
N GLY A 20 9.30 -7.88 14.21
CA GLY A 20 9.26 -6.46 14.51
C GLY A 20 9.83 -6.19 15.91
N GLY A 21 10.51 -5.06 16.08
CA GLY A 21 10.92 -4.57 17.39
C GLY A 21 11.76 -5.57 18.23
N PRO A 22 11.19 -6.13 19.31
CA PRO A 22 11.96 -6.90 20.29
C PRO A 22 12.67 -8.13 19.72
N SER A 23 12.05 -8.92 18.85
CA SER A 23 12.71 -10.10 18.32
C SER A 23 13.79 -9.76 17.31
N ALA A 24 13.58 -8.78 16.43
CA ALA A 24 14.62 -8.28 15.53
C ALA A 24 15.83 -7.73 16.29
N LEU A 25 15.59 -7.01 17.40
CA LEU A 25 16.66 -6.52 18.29
C LEU A 25 17.41 -7.67 18.92
N ALA A 26 16.72 -8.69 19.45
CA ALA A 26 17.34 -9.86 20.04
C ALA A 26 18.19 -10.63 19.03
N ASP A 27 17.67 -10.82 17.80
CA ASP A 27 18.40 -11.45 16.70
C ASP A 27 19.67 -10.66 16.34
N GLY A 28 19.57 -9.34 16.26
CA GLY A 28 20.72 -8.46 16.01
C GLY A 28 21.78 -8.50 17.11
N LEU A 29 21.37 -8.54 18.37
CA LEU A 29 22.28 -8.60 19.52
C LEU A 29 22.96 -9.95 19.69
N THR A 30 22.26 -11.04 19.39
CA THR A 30 22.76 -12.41 19.61
C THR A 30 23.40 -13.02 18.36
N GLY A 31 23.17 -12.46 17.19
CA GLY A 31 23.53 -13.07 15.91
C GLY A 31 22.83 -14.40 15.66
N ARG A 32 21.68 -14.63 16.27
CA ARG A 32 20.90 -15.86 16.19
C ARG A 32 19.42 -15.55 16.04
N THR A 33 18.71 -16.37 15.25
CA THR A 33 17.25 -16.31 15.10
C THR A 33 16.63 -17.67 15.44
N PRO A 34 15.39 -17.73 15.95
CA PRO A 34 14.71 -18.97 16.24
C PRO A 34 14.50 -19.82 14.97
N ARG A 35 14.75 -21.13 15.04
CA ARG A 35 14.53 -22.06 13.94
C ARG A 35 13.05 -22.48 13.88
N TYR A 36 12.19 -21.55 13.43
CA TYR A 36 10.75 -21.83 13.27
C TYR A 36 10.11 -20.96 12.17
N GLY A 37 8.85 -21.25 11.84
CA GLY A 37 8.03 -20.45 10.92
C GLY A 37 8.70 -20.31 9.55
N LEU A 38 8.64 -19.12 8.96
CA LEU A 38 9.13 -18.83 7.61
C LEU A 38 10.66 -18.85 7.45
N HIS A 39 11.43 -19.07 8.53
CA HIS A 39 12.84 -19.42 8.43
C HIS A 39 13.06 -20.84 7.85
N LEU A 40 12.02 -21.70 7.90
CA LEU A 40 12.07 -23.08 7.44
C LEU A 40 11.48 -23.23 6.05
N ASP A 41 12.14 -23.98 5.16
CA ASP A 41 11.71 -24.20 3.78
C ASP A 41 10.29 -24.79 3.69
N ASN A 42 10.00 -25.79 4.54
CA ASN A 42 8.70 -26.45 4.57
C ASN A 42 7.52 -25.57 5.04
N LYS A 43 7.79 -24.36 5.54
CA LYS A 43 6.78 -23.36 5.93
C LYS A 43 6.57 -22.27 4.89
N ARG A 44 7.34 -22.32 3.80
CA ARG A 44 7.26 -21.40 2.67
C ARG A 44 6.57 -22.00 1.45
N ILE A 45 6.15 -23.26 1.57
CA ILE A 45 5.40 -23.96 0.53
C ILE A 45 4.01 -23.31 0.40
N PRO A 46 3.51 -23.09 -0.82
CA PRO A 46 2.16 -22.58 -1.05
C PRO A 46 1.08 -23.38 -0.33
N THR A 47 0.12 -22.68 0.27
CA THR A 47 -1.03 -23.27 0.98
C THR A 47 -2.37 -22.88 0.37
N LYS A 48 -2.40 -21.80 -0.42
CA LYS A 48 -3.57 -21.34 -1.17
C LYS A 48 -3.17 -20.91 -2.57
N ARG A 49 -3.97 -21.24 -3.58
CA ARG A 49 -3.73 -20.92 -4.98
C ARG A 49 -4.77 -19.93 -5.50
N PHE A 50 -4.29 -18.80 -6.00
CA PHE A 50 -5.13 -17.70 -6.51
C PHE A 50 -4.86 -17.49 -7.99
N ARG A 51 -5.94 -17.34 -8.77
CA ARG A 51 -5.88 -17.00 -10.20
C ARG A 51 -6.47 -15.62 -10.42
N ILE A 52 -5.70 -14.72 -11.05
CA ILE A 52 -6.16 -13.39 -11.37
C ILE A 52 -6.98 -13.42 -12.67
N MET A 53 -8.25 -13.03 -12.57
CA MET A 53 -9.16 -12.98 -13.70
C MET A 53 -9.24 -11.58 -14.33
N ASP A 54 -9.02 -10.53 -13.54
CA ASP A 54 -8.99 -9.13 -13.96
C ASP A 54 -7.64 -8.50 -13.61
N GLN A 55 -6.94 -8.00 -14.64
CA GLN A 55 -5.60 -7.44 -14.46
C GLN A 55 -5.64 -6.04 -13.83
N PRO A 56 -4.82 -5.78 -12.78
CA PRO A 56 -4.71 -4.46 -12.18
C PRO A 56 -4.10 -3.44 -13.17
N GLN A 57 -4.62 -2.22 -13.19
CA GLN A 57 -4.24 -1.19 -14.16
C GLN A 57 -3.27 -0.16 -13.58
N ASP A 58 -3.40 0.18 -12.30
CA ASP A 58 -2.60 1.19 -11.61
C ASP A 58 -2.11 0.70 -10.23
N LEU A 59 -1.38 1.53 -9.49
CA LEU A 59 -0.87 1.21 -8.14
C LEU A 59 -2.00 0.92 -7.14
N MET A 60 -3.10 1.65 -7.24
CA MET A 60 -4.26 1.44 -6.37
C MET A 60 -4.89 0.06 -6.63
N ASP A 61 -5.05 -0.34 -7.88
CA ASP A 61 -5.59 -1.64 -8.25
C ASP A 61 -4.70 -2.79 -7.74
N TRP A 62 -3.38 -2.65 -7.83
CA TRP A 62 -2.44 -3.61 -7.23
C TRP A 62 -2.62 -3.70 -5.71
N GLY A 63 -2.82 -2.57 -5.04
CA GLY A 63 -3.12 -2.54 -3.61
C GLY A 63 -4.45 -3.24 -3.28
N VAL A 64 -5.50 -3.00 -4.08
CA VAL A 64 -6.81 -3.64 -3.91
C VAL A 64 -6.75 -5.14 -4.16
N LEU A 65 -6.04 -5.58 -5.20
CA LEU A 65 -5.81 -7.00 -5.47
C LEU A 65 -5.10 -7.68 -4.30
N GLY A 66 -4.04 -7.05 -3.76
CA GLY A 66 -3.35 -7.56 -2.57
C GLY A 66 -4.27 -7.65 -1.35
N ALA A 67 -5.12 -6.65 -1.14
CA ALA A 67 -6.11 -6.63 -0.06
C ALA A 67 -7.15 -7.76 -0.21
N ALA A 68 -7.64 -8.01 -1.42
CA ALA A 68 -8.59 -9.08 -1.70
C ALA A 68 -7.99 -10.46 -1.40
N ILE A 69 -6.79 -10.73 -1.94
CA ILE A 69 -6.08 -11.99 -1.68
C ILE A 69 -5.76 -12.14 -0.20
N GLY A 70 -5.27 -11.06 0.46
CA GLY A 70 -4.99 -11.07 1.90
C GLY A 70 -6.21 -11.43 2.73
N ARG A 71 -7.38 -10.82 2.45
CA ARG A 71 -8.64 -11.13 3.12
C ARG A 71 -9.06 -12.59 2.93
N MET A 72 -8.92 -13.13 1.72
CA MET A 72 -9.28 -14.52 1.42
C MET A 72 -8.26 -15.52 2.00
N ALA A 73 -6.99 -15.16 2.07
CA ALA A 73 -5.97 -15.93 2.76
C ALA A 73 -6.26 -15.98 4.27
N GLY A 74 -6.47 -14.83 4.89
CA GLY A 74 -7.06 -14.68 6.21
C GLY A 74 -6.21 -15.13 7.41
N SER A 75 -4.94 -15.48 7.21
CA SER A 75 -4.08 -16.00 8.27
C SER A 75 -2.60 -15.78 7.98
N TYR A 76 -1.83 -15.55 9.06
CA TYR A 76 -0.38 -15.52 9.03
C TYR A 76 0.26 -16.83 8.50
N TRP A 77 -0.41 -17.95 8.68
CA TRP A 77 0.13 -19.27 8.28
C TRP A 77 -0.14 -19.62 6.82
N GLU A 78 -0.93 -18.81 6.14
CA GLU A 78 -1.21 -19.02 4.73
C GLU A 78 -0.14 -18.39 3.85
N VAL A 79 0.28 -19.14 2.83
CA VAL A 79 1.24 -18.71 1.82
C VAL A 79 0.54 -18.75 0.46
N PRO A 80 0.02 -17.59 -0.02
CA PRO A 80 -0.59 -17.52 -1.33
C PRO A 80 0.41 -17.76 -2.45
N ILE A 81 0.03 -18.59 -3.45
CA ILE A 81 0.63 -18.58 -4.79
C ILE A 81 -0.37 -17.95 -5.76
N ILE A 82 0.11 -17.00 -6.55
CA ILE A 82 -0.71 -16.21 -7.46
C ILE A 82 -0.25 -16.41 -8.89
N GLU A 83 -1.16 -16.70 -9.78
CA GLU A 83 -0.93 -16.99 -11.19
C GLU A 83 -1.71 -16.07 -12.12
N GLU A 84 -1.41 -16.14 -13.42
CA GLU A 84 -2.07 -15.39 -14.50
C GLU A 84 -1.86 -13.87 -14.40
N VAL A 85 -0.63 -13.44 -14.06
CA VAL A 85 -0.22 -12.05 -14.17
C VAL A 85 0.34 -11.80 -15.57
N GLU A 86 -0.38 -11.00 -16.38
CA GLU A 86 -0.02 -10.78 -17.78
C GLU A 86 1.26 -9.95 -17.98
N LYS A 87 1.50 -8.98 -17.09
CA LYS A 87 2.65 -8.07 -17.16
C LYS A 87 3.47 -8.15 -15.89
N THR A 88 4.77 -8.27 -16.03
CA THR A 88 5.68 -8.20 -14.88
C THR A 88 5.46 -6.89 -14.12
N PRO A 89 5.05 -6.97 -12.84
CA PRO A 89 4.79 -5.78 -12.03
C PRO A 89 6.09 -5.03 -11.70
N THR A 90 5.96 -3.72 -11.54
CA THR A 90 7.05 -2.88 -11.04
C THR A 90 7.28 -3.10 -9.54
N SER A 91 8.43 -2.65 -9.04
CA SER A 91 8.74 -2.65 -7.61
C SER A 91 7.67 -1.95 -6.77
N ASP A 92 7.14 -0.81 -7.25
CA ASP A 92 6.10 -0.07 -6.53
C ASP A 92 4.75 -0.79 -6.54
N GLN A 93 4.40 -1.45 -7.64
CA GLN A 93 3.20 -2.29 -7.71
C GLN A 93 3.29 -3.46 -6.71
N LEU A 94 4.42 -4.16 -6.65
CA LEU A 94 4.65 -5.23 -5.67
C LEU A 94 4.67 -4.71 -4.22
N LYS A 95 5.16 -3.49 -4.01
CA LYS A 95 5.15 -2.81 -2.71
C LYS A 95 3.72 -2.55 -2.22
N HIS A 96 2.86 -1.98 -3.06
CA HIS A 96 1.45 -1.74 -2.74
C HIS A 96 0.67 -3.04 -2.56
N PHE A 97 0.89 -4.02 -3.43
CA PHE A 97 0.29 -5.35 -3.38
C PHE A 97 0.60 -6.06 -2.06
N GLY A 98 1.89 -6.21 -1.73
CA GLY A 98 2.30 -6.89 -0.50
C GLY A 98 1.86 -6.15 0.76
N ALA A 99 1.99 -4.81 0.79
CA ALA A 99 1.60 -4.01 1.95
C ALA A 99 0.10 -4.15 2.27
N ALA A 100 -0.76 -4.16 1.24
CA ALA A 100 -2.19 -4.35 1.41
C ALA A 100 -2.52 -5.80 1.82
N MET A 101 -1.91 -6.80 1.20
CA MET A 101 -2.08 -8.21 1.54
C MET A 101 -1.75 -8.47 3.02
N ALA A 102 -0.62 -7.96 3.50
CA ALA A 102 -0.25 -8.07 4.90
C ALA A 102 -1.23 -7.35 5.84
N SER A 103 -1.76 -6.20 5.43
CA SER A 103 -2.71 -5.43 6.25
C SER A 103 -4.07 -6.11 6.40
N TYR A 104 -4.58 -6.75 5.35
CA TYR A 104 -5.91 -7.38 5.34
C TYR A 104 -5.93 -8.82 5.82
N GLY A 105 -4.82 -9.55 5.69
CA GLY A 105 -4.76 -10.97 5.99
C GLY A 105 -3.65 -11.39 6.95
N SER A 106 -2.81 -10.47 7.42
CA SER A 106 -1.57 -10.79 8.17
C SER A 106 -0.60 -11.70 7.40
N VAL A 107 -0.73 -11.81 6.08
CA VAL A 107 0.08 -12.67 5.22
C VAL A 107 1.53 -12.18 5.20
N PRO A 108 2.51 -13.02 5.54
CA PRO A 108 3.91 -12.61 5.63
C PRO A 108 4.75 -12.94 4.40
N LEU A 109 4.22 -13.75 3.49
CA LEU A 109 4.89 -14.26 2.29
C LEU A 109 3.85 -14.58 1.22
N PHE A 110 4.16 -14.23 -0.02
CA PHE A 110 3.42 -14.67 -1.20
C PHE A 110 4.41 -15.12 -2.30
N HIS A 111 3.95 -15.99 -3.18
CA HIS A 111 4.62 -16.35 -4.42
C HIS A 111 3.83 -15.81 -5.60
N LEU A 112 4.47 -15.06 -6.48
CA LEU A 112 3.90 -14.58 -7.73
C LEU A 112 4.62 -15.31 -8.86
N VAL A 113 3.89 -16.17 -9.58
CA VAL A 113 4.44 -17.08 -10.59
C VAL A 113 5.22 -16.31 -11.65
N GLY A 114 6.46 -16.72 -11.91
CA GLY A 114 7.37 -16.10 -12.87
C GLY A 114 7.97 -14.75 -12.43
N VAL A 115 7.64 -14.25 -11.23
CA VAL A 115 8.09 -12.93 -10.74
C VAL A 115 8.91 -13.06 -9.47
N THR A 116 8.38 -13.68 -8.42
CA THR A 116 9.09 -13.78 -7.14
C THR A 116 10.13 -14.91 -7.14
N PRO A 117 11.28 -14.75 -6.43
CA PRO A 117 12.40 -15.68 -6.52
C PRO A 117 12.04 -17.13 -6.25
N GLU A 118 11.23 -17.38 -5.22
CA GLU A 118 10.87 -18.74 -4.84
C GLU A 118 9.84 -19.39 -5.76
N SER A 119 9.07 -18.59 -6.52
CA SER A 119 8.12 -19.12 -7.50
C SER A 119 8.80 -19.60 -8.78
N GLN A 120 10.05 -19.20 -9.04
CA GLN A 120 10.82 -19.68 -10.19
C GLN A 120 11.16 -21.18 -10.09
N ASN A 121 11.14 -21.73 -8.88
CA ASN A 121 11.35 -23.16 -8.63
C ASN A 121 10.07 -24.00 -8.77
N VAL A 122 8.93 -23.35 -9.01
CA VAL A 122 7.66 -24.03 -9.31
C VAL A 122 7.63 -24.30 -10.81
N GLU A 123 8.19 -25.43 -11.23
CA GLU A 123 8.32 -25.83 -12.65
C GLU A 123 6.95 -26.01 -13.32
N ASP A 124 5.96 -26.42 -12.55
CA ASP A 124 4.59 -26.63 -13.02
C ASP A 124 3.59 -26.26 -11.91
N VAL A 125 2.92 -25.11 -12.09
CA VAL A 125 1.88 -24.66 -11.15
C VAL A 125 0.68 -25.61 -11.13
N ASP A 126 0.42 -26.31 -12.22
CA ASP A 126 -0.67 -27.29 -12.33
C ASP A 126 -0.37 -28.58 -11.56
N SER A 127 0.88 -28.84 -11.21
CA SER A 127 1.26 -29.93 -10.31
C SER A 127 0.95 -29.67 -8.83
N ILE A 128 0.59 -28.42 -8.47
CA ILE A 128 0.22 -28.07 -7.10
C ILE A 128 -1.22 -28.52 -6.84
N ASP A 129 -1.39 -29.51 -5.97
CA ASP A 129 -2.70 -30.02 -5.55
C ASP A 129 -3.38 -29.06 -4.55
N LEU A 130 -3.76 -27.87 -5.05
CA LEU A 130 -4.52 -26.85 -4.31
C LEU A 130 -5.71 -26.38 -5.15
N GLU A 131 -6.84 -26.18 -4.49
CA GLU A 131 -8.03 -25.59 -5.12
C GLU A 131 -7.72 -24.19 -5.62
N ILE A 132 -8.14 -23.89 -6.86
CA ILE A 132 -7.96 -22.57 -7.47
C ILE A 132 -9.06 -21.61 -7.00
N ILE A 133 -8.66 -20.52 -6.36
CA ILE A 133 -9.52 -19.44 -5.95
C ILE A 133 -9.42 -18.32 -7.00
N ASN A 134 -10.48 -18.08 -7.73
CA ASN A 134 -10.51 -17.01 -8.73
C ASN A 134 -10.69 -15.65 -8.06
N VAL A 135 -9.88 -14.67 -8.49
CA VAL A 135 -9.99 -13.27 -8.07
C VAL A 135 -10.52 -12.48 -9.25
N ASP A 136 -11.81 -12.25 -9.25
CA ASP A 136 -12.56 -11.61 -10.32
C ASP A 136 -12.92 -10.15 -9.99
N ARG A 137 -13.57 -9.49 -10.94
CA ARG A 137 -14.03 -8.12 -10.82
C ARG A 137 -15.00 -7.91 -9.66
N ASP A 138 -15.86 -8.87 -9.39
CA ASP A 138 -16.86 -8.76 -8.31
C ASP A 138 -16.15 -8.78 -6.95
N THR A 139 -15.17 -9.65 -6.76
CA THR A 139 -14.31 -9.71 -5.59
C THR A 139 -13.59 -8.37 -5.34
N ILE A 140 -13.02 -7.78 -6.40
CA ILE A 140 -12.35 -6.49 -6.35
C ILE A 140 -13.33 -5.36 -6.03
N SER A 141 -14.51 -5.36 -6.68
CA SER A 141 -15.57 -4.37 -6.47
C SER A 141 -16.10 -4.40 -5.04
N ASP A 142 -16.35 -5.58 -4.50
CA ASP A 142 -16.83 -5.76 -3.13
C ASP A 142 -15.83 -5.24 -2.08
N LEU A 143 -14.53 -5.38 -2.35
CA LEU A 143 -13.51 -4.80 -1.49
C LEU A 143 -13.50 -3.27 -1.54
N LYS A 144 -13.72 -2.68 -2.72
CA LYS A 144 -13.73 -1.22 -2.93
C LYS A 144 -14.98 -0.55 -2.34
N LYS A 145 -16.13 -1.22 -2.32
CA LYS A 145 -17.42 -0.63 -1.91
C LYS A 145 -17.40 0.18 -0.62
N PRO A 146 -16.78 -0.27 0.49
CA PRO A 146 -16.73 0.49 1.73
C PRO A 146 -15.98 1.82 1.62
N PHE A 147 -15.13 1.97 0.61
CA PHE A 147 -14.21 3.09 0.42
C PHE A 147 -14.57 3.99 -0.78
N THR A 148 -15.72 3.75 -1.42
CA THR A 148 -16.14 4.52 -2.63
C THR A 148 -16.99 5.75 -2.32
N ALA A 149 -17.44 5.93 -1.08
CA ALA A 149 -18.25 7.06 -0.69
C ALA A 149 -17.39 8.32 -0.52
N VAL A 150 -16.92 8.88 -1.63
CA VAL A 150 -16.36 10.23 -1.64
C VAL A 150 -17.54 11.20 -1.59
N GLY A 151 -17.82 11.80 -0.43
CA GLY A 151 -18.74 12.94 -0.34
C GLY A 151 -18.16 14.16 -1.05
N GLU A 152 -18.94 15.24 -1.13
CA GLU A 152 -18.54 16.49 -1.79
C GLU A 152 -17.31 17.16 -1.14
N HIS A 153 -16.85 16.71 0.01
CA HIS A 153 -15.73 17.30 0.75
C HIS A 153 -14.78 16.23 1.30
N VAL A 154 -13.48 16.49 1.16
CA VAL A 154 -12.37 15.71 1.74
C VAL A 154 -11.58 16.63 2.65
N ASP A 155 -11.32 16.22 3.90
CA ASP A 155 -10.56 17.03 4.85
C ASP A 155 -9.05 16.87 4.65
N VAL A 156 -8.59 15.65 4.35
CA VAL A 156 -7.18 15.34 4.14
C VAL A 156 -6.97 14.26 3.09
N VAL A 157 -5.99 14.49 2.23
CA VAL A 157 -5.43 13.48 1.33
C VAL A 157 -4.11 12.99 1.89
N VAL A 158 -3.94 11.66 1.97
CA VAL A 158 -2.73 11.06 2.55
C VAL A 158 -2.10 10.07 1.57
N PHE A 159 -0.89 10.36 1.14
CA PHE A 159 -0.04 9.45 0.37
C PHE A 159 1.00 8.84 1.31
N ALA A 160 0.71 7.66 1.83
CA ALA A 160 1.55 6.96 2.82
C ALA A 160 1.18 5.47 2.94
N ALA A 161 1.99 4.72 3.68
CA ALA A 161 1.78 3.31 4.01
C ALA A 161 1.37 2.41 2.81
N PRO A 162 2.27 2.22 1.80
CA PRO A 162 3.71 2.42 1.91
C PRO A 162 4.17 3.86 1.73
N GLN A 163 5.38 4.18 2.23
CA GLN A 163 6.05 5.43 1.93
C GLN A 163 6.34 5.52 0.41
N LEU A 164 6.23 6.72 -0.14
CA LEU A 164 6.44 6.94 -1.57
C LEU A 164 7.89 6.67 -1.96
N SER A 165 8.08 5.97 -3.07
CA SER A 165 9.35 5.84 -3.77
C SER A 165 9.69 7.13 -4.54
N ILE A 166 10.89 7.18 -5.08
CA ILE A 166 11.30 8.32 -5.92
C ILE A 166 10.44 8.44 -7.20
N ILE A 167 9.97 7.30 -7.73
CA ILE A 167 9.11 7.27 -8.92
C ILE A 167 7.72 7.78 -8.57
N GLU A 168 7.15 7.35 -7.46
CA GLU A 168 5.86 7.87 -6.97
C GLU A 168 5.93 9.37 -6.61
N MET A 169 7.06 9.83 -6.06
CA MET A 169 7.30 11.27 -5.82
C MET A 169 7.36 12.06 -7.11
N ALA A 170 7.97 11.51 -8.16
CA ALA A 170 8.01 12.13 -9.49
C ALA A 170 6.61 12.23 -10.10
N GLU A 171 5.84 11.13 -10.09
CA GLU A 171 4.47 11.08 -10.58
C GLU A 171 3.58 12.10 -9.86
N LEU A 172 3.62 12.11 -8.52
CA LEU A 172 2.86 13.08 -7.73
C LEU A 172 3.27 14.52 -8.03
N ALA A 173 4.57 14.80 -8.15
CA ALA A 173 5.08 16.13 -8.47
C ALA A 173 4.61 16.60 -9.86
N ASP A 174 4.52 15.71 -10.84
CA ASP A 174 4.04 16.05 -12.17
C ASP A 174 2.53 16.30 -12.18
N ILE A 175 1.75 15.52 -11.41
CA ILE A 175 0.32 15.77 -11.23
C ILE A 175 0.06 17.11 -10.52
N CYS A 176 0.87 17.45 -9.52
CA CYS A 176 0.77 18.72 -8.77
C CYS A 176 1.22 19.95 -9.56
N ASN A 177 2.05 19.76 -10.57
CA ASN A 177 2.75 20.85 -11.26
C ASN A 177 1.77 21.87 -11.89
N GLY A 178 1.93 23.15 -11.56
CA GLY A 178 1.09 24.25 -12.04
C GLY A 178 -0.33 24.27 -11.48
N ARG A 179 -0.62 23.46 -10.46
CA ARG A 179 -1.92 23.39 -9.77
C ARG A 179 -1.78 23.93 -8.34
N HIS A 180 -2.91 24.26 -7.73
CA HIS A 180 -3.00 24.63 -6.32
C HIS A 180 -4.15 23.86 -5.67
N ARG A 181 -3.93 23.36 -4.46
CA ARG A 181 -4.98 22.67 -3.71
C ARG A 181 -6.06 23.65 -3.23
N SER A 182 -7.23 23.12 -2.94
CA SER A 182 -8.25 23.86 -2.19
C SER A 182 -7.74 24.21 -0.78
N ASP A 183 -8.06 25.40 -0.30
CA ASP A 183 -7.70 25.86 1.06
C ASP A 183 -8.35 25.01 2.17
N THR A 184 -9.37 24.22 1.84
CA THR A 184 -10.15 23.41 2.79
C THR A 184 -9.66 21.99 2.98
N THR A 185 -8.70 21.53 2.17
CA THR A 185 -8.19 20.14 2.21
C THR A 185 -6.69 20.13 2.42
N ASP A 186 -6.21 19.41 3.40
CA ASP A 186 -4.77 19.21 3.60
C ASP A 186 -4.26 18.03 2.76
N VAL A 187 -2.96 18.08 2.37
CA VAL A 187 -2.28 17.01 1.64
C VAL A 187 -1.02 16.63 2.37
N ILE A 188 -0.93 15.37 2.77
CA ILE A 188 0.19 14.79 3.52
C ILE A 188 0.85 13.71 2.66
N VAL A 189 2.16 13.83 2.48
CA VAL A 189 2.99 12.89 1.72
C VAL A 189 4.07 12.33 2.63
N CYS A 190 4.21 11.01 2.71
CA CYS A 190 5.25 10.36 3.52
C CYS A 190 6.27 9.66 2.63
N THR A 191 7.55 9.95 2.86
CA THR A 191 8.65 9.29 2.16
C THR A 191 9.84 9.02 3.09
N SER A 192 10.81 8.23 2.66
CA SER A 192 12.02 7.97 3.44
C SER A 192 13.00 9.15 3.37
N ALA A 193 13.95 9.21 4.31
CA ALA A 193 14.96 10.26 4.32
C ALA A 193 15.85 10.23 3.05
N GLN A 194 16.14 9.03 2.56
CA GLN A 194 16.94 8.83 1.35
C GLN A 194 16.20 9.37 0.11
N VAL A 195 14.95 8.94 -0.08
CA VAL A 195 14.11 9.40 -1.20
C VAL A 195 13.86 10.90 -1.11
N TYR A 196 13.66 11.46 0.09
CA TYR A 196 13.46 12.89 0.27
C TYR A 196 14.63 13.72 -0.25
N GLY A 197 15.86 13.34 0.08
CA GLY A 197 17.08 14.03 -0.40
C GLY A 197 17.18 14.06 -1.93
N ASP A 198 16.90 12.93 -2.57
CA ASP A 198 16.90 12.84 -4.04
C ASP A 198 15.73 13.66 -4.64
N ALA A 199 14.55 13.57 -4.05
CA ALA A 199 13.35 14.30 -4.50
C ALA A 199 13.53 15.82 -4.39
N VAL A 200 14.21 16.32 -3.35
CA VAL A 200 14.59 17.73 -3.23
C VAL A 200 15.51 18.12 -4.37
N SER A 201 16.56 17.32 -4.62
CA SER A 201 17.55 17.61 -5.67
C SER A 201 16.92 17.62 -7.08
N MET A 202 15.87 16.81 -7.29
CA MET A 202 15.12 16.72 -8.55
C MET A 202 13.97 17.76 -8.66
N GLY A 203 13.73 18.56 -7.61
CA GLY A 203 12.66 19.57 -7.58
C GLY A 203 11.26 19.00 -7.39
N TYR A 204 11.13 17.72 -7.02
CA TYR A 204 9.81 17.10 -6.79
C TYR A 204 9.14 17.62 -5.53
N VAL A 205 9.92 17.79 -4.45
CA VAL A 205 9.42 18.34 -3.19
C VAL A 205 8.91 19.74 -3.38
N ASP A 206 9.65 20.61 -4.09
CA ASP A 206 9.25 21.99 -4.38
C ASP A 206 7.90 22.07 -5.12
N LYS A 207 7.68 21.23 -6.15
CA LYS A 207 6.40 21.13 -6.86
C LYS A 207 5.25 20.72 -5.95
N ILE A 208 5.46 19.71 -5.10
CA ILE A 208 4.44 19.20 -4.16
C ILE A 208 4.12 20.27 -3.10
N GLU A 209 5.11 20.93 -2.55
CA GLU A 209 4.91 21.98 -1.54
C GLU A 209 4.32 23.27 -2.13
N THR A 210 4.67 23.63 -3.37
CA THR A 210 4.04 24.74 -4.11
C THR A 210 2.56 24.47 -4.37
N PHE A 211 2.19 23.21 -4.64
CA PHE A 211 0.79 22.78 -4.72
C PHE A 211 0.07 22.94 -3.38
N GLY A 212 0.77 22.91 -2.26
CA GLY A 212 0.27 22.97 -0.89
C GLY A 212 0.33 21.67 -0.12
N GLY A 213 1.03 20.65 -0.65
CA GLY A 213 1.32 19.41 0.07
C GLY A 213 2.37 19.61 1.17
N ARG A 214 2.36 18.76 2.18
CA ARG A 214 3.39 18.68 3.23
C ARG A 214 4.10 17.35 3.15
N VAL A 215 5.41 17.35 2.97
CA VAL A 215 6.22 16.14 2.90
C VAL A 215 6.78 15.79 4.26
N LEU A 216 6.38 14.64 4.81
CA LEU A 216 6.86 14.08 6.07
C LEU A 216 7.94 13.03 5.80
N VAL A 217 9.07 13.16 6.49
CA VAL A 217 10.29 12.37 6.22
C VAL A 217 10.50 11.29 7.26
N GLY A 218 10.76 10.07 6.82
CA GLY A 218 11.16 8.95 7.68
C GLY A 218 10.06 8.47 8.64
N THR A 219 8.82 8.76 8.35
CA THR A 219 7.70 8.47 9.24
C THR A 219 6.51 7.85 8.50
N CYS A 220 5.60 7.27 9.25
CA CYS A 220 4.35 6.75 8.73
C CYS A 220 3.17 7.48 9.37
N PHE A 221 2.21 7.94 8.55
CA PHE A 221 1.10 8.78 8.99
C PHE A 221 0.32 8.17 10.17
N TYR A 222 -0.06 6.88 10.12
CA TYR A 222 -0.86 6.26 11.18
C TYR A 222 -0.08 6.03 12.49
N GLN A 223 1.26 6.00 12.45
CA GLN A 223 2.11 5.84 13.63
C GLN A 223 2.47 7.17 14.31
N GLN A 224 2.02 8.30 13.76
CA GLN A 224 2.27 9.64 14.27
C GLN A 224 1.07 10.23 15.02
N TYR A 225 0.48 9.47 15.94
CA TYR A 225 -0.70 9.94 16.66
C TYR A 225 -1.83 10.36 15.71
N ALA A 226 -2.13 9.53 14.70
CA ALA A 226 -3.06 9.86 13.64
C ALA A 226 -4.45 10.28 14.16
N ARG A 227 -4.92 9.68 15.24
CA ARG A 227 -6.19 10.08 15.89
C ARG A 227 -6.12 11.50 16.42
N GLU A 228 -5.10 11.78 17.23
CA GLU A 228 -4.90 13.08 17.90
C GLU A 228 -4.67 14.20 16.89
N ILE A 229 -3.92 13.92 15.83
CA ILE A 229 -3.72 14.87 14.73
C ILE A 229 -5.03 15.11 13.99
N GLY A 230 -5.82 14.09 13.73
CA GLY A 230 -7.12 14.20 13.10
C GLY A 230 -8.08 15.05 13.92
N GLU A 231 -8.16 14.81 15.23
CA GLU A 231 -8.99 15.58 16.16
C GLU A 231 -8.54 17.06 16.22
N ALA A 232 -7.23 17.31 16.32
CA ALA A 232 -6.66 18.65 16.40
C ALA A 232 -6.89 19.50 15.14
N ASN A 233 -6.96 18.87 13.96
CA ASN A 233 -7.19 19.54 12.68
C ASN A 233 -8.64 19.44 12.20
N GLY A 234 -9.50 18.72 12.91
CA GLY A 234 -10.88 18.48 12.51
C GLY A 234 -11.03 17.52 11.33
N TRP A 235 -10.00 16.72 11.01
CA TRP A 235 -10.01 15.79 9.89
C TRP A 235 -10.85 14.55 10.22
N LYS A 236 -11.84 14.27 9.39
CA LYS A 236 -12.68 13.07 9.45
C LYS A 236 -12.66 12.30 8.14
N ARG A 237 -12.85 13.00 7.01
CA ARG A 237 -12.90 12.40 5.67
C ARG A 237 -11.51 12.38 5.07
N LEU A 238 -10.97 11.18 4.93
CA LEU A 238 -9.62 10.96 4.41
C LEU A 238 -9.70 10.29 3.05
N LEU A 239 -8.88 10.74 2.11
CA LEU A 239 -8.72 10.13 0.80
C LEU A 239 -7.28 9.64 0.63
N SER A 240 -7.10 8.46 0.02
CA SER A 240 -5.77 7.91 -0.25
C SER A 240 -5.78 6.98 -1.46
N ASN A 241 -4.61 6.76 -2.06
CA ASN A 241 -4.39 5.73 -3.08
C ASN A 241 -3.91 4.38 -2.48
N SER A 242 -3.74 4.31 -1.18
CA SER A 242 -3.24 3.11 -0.49
C SER A 242 -4.36 2.30 0.13
N ALA A 243 -4.61 1.10 -0.40
CA ALA A 243 -5.54 0.13 0.18
C ALA A 243 -5.16 -0.25 1.62
N LYS A 244 -3.87 -0.27 1.96
CA LYS A 244 -3.41 -0.51 3.33
C LYS A 244 -3.85 0.59 4.29
N ILE A 245 -3.66 1.87 3.92
CA ILE A 245 -3.94 2.98 4.84
C ILE A 245 -5.43 3.13 5.12
N VAL A 246 -6.27 2.95 4.10
CA VAL A 246 -7.73 3.03 4.28
C VAL A 246 -8.26 1.91 5.18
N ASN A 247 -7.66 0.73 5.15
CA ASN A 247 -7.99 -0.35 6.07
C ASN A 247 -7.68 0.00 7.54
N ILE A 248 -6.55 0.68 7.78
CA ILE A 248 -6.07 0.95 9.13
C ILE A 248 -6.79 2.16 9.74
N LEU A 249 -6.96 3.23 8.98
CA LEU A 249 -7.38 4.53 9.53
C LEU A 249 -8.85 4.60 9.94
N GLY A 250 -9.70 3.68 9.47
CA GLY A 250 -11.05 3.51 10.02
C GLY A 250 -11.05 3.29 11.54
N GLY A 251 -10.08 2.53 12.05
CA GLY A 251 -9.88 2.30 13.49
C GLY A 251 -9.36 3.51 14.27
N TYR A 252 -8.90 4.56 13.58
CA TYR A 252 -8.40 5.80 14.18
C TYR A 252 -9.42 6.95 14.15
N GLY A 253 -10.66 6.68 13.74
CA GLY A 253 -11.74 7.66 13.72
C GLY A 253 -11.93 8.39 12.39
N TYR A 254 -11.18 8.02 11.36
CA TYR A 254 -11.38 8.53 10.01
C TYR A 254 -12.48 7.79 9.25
N GLN A 255 -13.04 8.47 8.26
CA GLN A 255 -13.88 7.90 7.20
C GLN A 255 -13.04 7.83 5.93
N PRO A 256 -12.30 6.75 5.71
CA PRO A 256 -11.35 6.66 4.61
C PRO A 256 -12.06 6.32 3.29
N SER A 257 -11.59 6.93 2.22
CA SER A 257 -11.96 6.65 0.83
C SER A 257 -10.71 6.32 0.01
N LEU A 258 -10.90 5.52 -1.04
CA LEU A 258 -9.83 5.03 -1.91
C LEU A 258 -10.03 5.56 -3.33
N ALA A 259 -8.97 6.14 -3.91
CA ALA A 259 -8.93 6.59 -5.29
C ALA A 259 -7.51 6.48 -5.86
N SER A 260 -7.34 6.55 -7.18
CA SER A 260 -6.01 6.63 -7.78
C SER A 260 -5.28 7.92 -7.36
N MET A 261 -3.95 7.96 -7.49
CA MET A 261 -3.16 9.14 -7.14
C MET A 261 -3.63 10.38 -7.90
N GLU A 262 -3.89 10.23 -9.20
CA GLU A 262 -4.41 11.31 -10.04
C GLU A 262 -5.80 11.76 -9.57
N ALA A 263 -6.73 10.84 -9.29
CA ALA A 263 -8.06 11.17 -8.81
C ALA A 263 -8.03 11.85 -7.44
N CYS A 264 -7.13 11.48 -6.54
CA CYS A 264 -6.92 12.13 -5.25
C CYS A 264 -6.59 13.63 -5.42
N ILE A 265 -5.72 13.98 -6.36
CA ILE A 265 -5.33 15.36 -6.64
C ILE A 265 -6.42 16.09 -7.44
N CYS A 266 -7.02 15.44 -8.45
CA CYS A 266 -8.07 16.05 -9.27
C CYS A 266 -9.30 16.45 -8.44
N LEU A 267 -9.71 15.67 -7.46
CA LEU A 267 -10.81 16.00 -6.55
C LEU A 267 -10.54 17.27 -5.74
N LEU A 268 -9.29 17.60 -5.43
CA LEU A 268 -8.90 18.80 -4.72
C LEU A 268 -9.00 20.06 -5.58
N TYR A 269 -8.80 19.89 -6.88
CA TYR A 269 -8.83 21.00 -7.84
C TYR A 269 -10.24 21.31 -8.35
N THR A 270 -11.14 20.33 -8.40
CA THR A 270 -12.52 20.48 -8.93
C THR A 270 -13.52 20.93 -7.88
N SER A 271 -13.18 20.99 -6.60
CA SER A 271 -14.06 21.56 -5.59
C SER A 271 -14.21 23.06 -5.84
N PRO A 272 -15.44 23.58 -6.06
CA PRO A 272 -15.64 25.00 -6.27
C PRO A 272 -15.13 25.77 -5.05
N SER A 273 -14.28 26.76 -5.29
CA SER A 273 -13.82 27.67 -4.25
C SER A 273 -15.03 28.35 -3.61
N PRO A 274 -15.09 28.51 -2.27
CA PRO A 274 -16.14 29.30 -1.62
C PRO A 274 -16.26 30.74 -2.14
N ARG A 275 -15.28 31.21 -2.91
CA ARG A 275 -15.29 32.52 -3.55
C ARG A 275 -16.13 32.60 -4.82
N ASP A 276 -16.40 31.46 -5.48
CA ASP A 276 -17.17 31.39 -6.73
C ASP A 276 -18.69 31.47 -6.51
N ASN A 277 -19.15 31.39 -5.26
CA ASN A 277 -20.56 31.53 -4.87
C ASN A 277 -20.95 32.97 -4.42
N ARG A 278 -20.15 33.98 -4.76
CA ARG A 278 -20.52 35.37 -4.56
C ARG A 278 -20.87 36.04 -5.89
N THR A 279 -22.04 35.74 -6.39
CA THR A 279 -22.77 36.57 -7.35
C THR A 279 -24.06 37.06 -6.70
#